data_349d8174099ea01ec4124c2dec9178c2
#
_entry.id   349d8174099ea01ec4124c2dec9178c2
#
_cell.length_a   1.000
_cell.length_b   1.000
_cell.length_c   1.000
_cell.angle_alpha   90.00
_cell.angle_beta   90.00
_cell.angle_gamma   90.00
#
_symmetry.space_group_name_H-M   'P 1'
#
loop_
_entity.id
_entity.type
_entity.pdbx_description
1 polymer ?
#
loop_
_entity_poly.entity_id
_entity_poly.type
_entity_poly.pdbx_seq_one_letter_code
_entity_poly.pdbx_strand_id
1 'polypeptide(L)'
;MRAQLLVADGDPVKVGQQLIQGAIDPHEVLRIQGPRAVQQHLVSEVQEVYKSQGVSIHDKHIEIIVRQMLKRVNILESGDTELLPGEMVERPKFEQINRRVVSEGGQPAAGRPVLLGITKASLATESWLSAASFQETTRVLTENAIHGKSDPLLGLKENVIIGKLIPAGTGIPQYRNVRVEPTEEAKASMYSVSGYEEPSEYTFGQGSGEAVPLEEYDFGPYNR
;
A
#
# COMPACT_ATOMS: atom_id res chain seq x y z
N MET A 1 -7.54 2.77 -43.57
CA MET A 1 -6.33 3.61 -43.47
C MET A 1 -5.13 2.71 -43.73
N ARG A 2 -4.16 3.11 -44.56
CA ARG A 2 -2.94 2.34 -44.76
C ARG A 2 -2.03 2.59 -43.56
N ALA A 3 -1.58 1.53 -42.90
CA ALA A 3 -0.60 1.63 -41.83
C ALA A 3 0.71 2.19 -42.41
N GLN A 4 1.27 3.20 -41.76
CA GLN A 4 2.54 3.80 -42.15
C GLN A 4 3.69 2.99 -41.52
N LEU A 5 4.62 2.53 -42.36
CA LEU A 5 5.83 1.86 -41.91
C LEU A 5 6.81 2.91 -41.34
N LEU A 6 7.44 2.58 -40.21
CA LEU A 6 8.45 3.40 -39.53
C LEU A 6 9.89 2.99 -39.90
N VAL A 7 10.05 1.89 -40.63
CA VAL A 7 11.35 1.30 -41.02
C VAL A 7 11.39 1.09 -42.52
N ALA A 8 12.56 1.22 -43.11
CA ALA A 8 12.81 0.91 -44.49
C ALA A 8 13.46 -0.49 -44.65
N ASP A 9 13.44 -0.98 -45.89
CA ASP A 9 14.10 -2.27 -46.20
C ASP A 9 15.61 -2.16 -46.01
N GLY A 10 16.20 -3.08 -45.21
CA GLY A 10 17.60 -3.08 -44.84
C GLY A 10 17.96 -2.35 -43.55
N ASP A 11 17.01 -1.69 -42.88
CA ASP A 11 17.27 -1.03 -41.58
C ASP A 11 17.53 -2.04 -40.47
N PRO A 12 18.52 -1.80 -39.59
CA PRO A 12 18.72 -2.61 -38.41
C PRO A 12 17.61 -2.36 -37.40
N VAL A 13 16.91 -3.41 -36.95
CA VAL A 13 15.82 -3.35 -35.96
C VAL A 13 16.23 -3.96 -34.63
N LYS A 14 15.74 -3.38 -33.55
CA LYS A 14 15.94 -3.90 -32.18
C LYS A 14 14.74 -4.74 -31.74
N VAL A 15 14.97 -5.64 -30.78
CA VAL A 15 13.89 -6.45 -30.18
C VAL A 15 12.88 -5.53 -29.51
N GLY A 16 11.60 -5.68 -29.91
CA GLY A 16 10.50 -4.84 -29.40
C GLY A 16 10.40 -3.45 -30.04
N GLN A 17 11.14 -3.18 -31.10
CA GLN A 17 11.00 -1.95 -31.87
C GLN A 17 9.69 -1.94 -32.66
N GLN A 18 8.98 -0.81 -32.59
CA GLN A 18 7.77 -0.60 -33.36
C GLN A 18 8.08 -0.47 -34.85
N LEU A 19 7.45 -1.28 -35.70
CA LEU A 19 7.65 -1.27 -37.15
C LEU A 19 6.58 -0.48 -37.88
N ILE A 20 5.38 -0.35 -37.29
CA ILE A 20 4.21 0.30 -37.87
C ILE A 20 3.74 1.38 -36.92
N GLN A 21 3.37 2.54 -37.46
CA GLN A 21 2.82 3.62 -36.65
C GLN A 21 1.46 3.20 -36.06
N GLY A 22 1.29 3.38 -34.75
CA GLY A 22 0.07 3.05 -34.01
C GLY A 22 0.29 3.03 -32.52
N ALA A 23 -0.77 2.76 -31.77
CA ALA A 23 -0.67 2.56 -30.32
C ALA A 23 0.06 1.25 -30.02
N ILE A 24 0.98 1.28 -29.06
CA ILE A 24 1.70 0.12 -28.59
C ILE A 24 0.89 -0.55 -27.47
N ASP A 25 0.74 -1.88 -27.52
CA ASP A 25 0.13 -2.62 -26.41
C ASP A 25 1.11 -2.75 -25.24
N PRO A 26 0.81 -2.18 -24.06
CA PRO A 26 1.67 -2.31 -22.88
C PRO A 26 1.90 -3.77 -22.44
N HIS A 27 0.95 -4.67 -22.72
CA HIS A 27 1.13 -6.10 -22.42
C HIS A 27 2.20 -6.74 -23.29
N GLU A 28 2.32 -6.36 -24.55
CA GLU A 28 3.40 -6.80 -25.44
C GLU A 28 4.75 -6.22 -25.02
N VAL A 29 4.78 -4.94 -24.63
CA VAL A 29 6.00 -4.34 -24.08
C VAL A 29 6.49 -5.10 -22.84
N LEU A 30 5.57 -5.45 -21.93
CA LEU A 30 5.92 -6.25 -20.75
C LEU A 30 6.47 -7.62 -21.12
N ARG A 31 5.87 -8.27 -22.11
CA ARG A 31 6.28 -9.62 -22.57
C ARG A 31 7.65 -9.63 -23.22
N ILE A 32 7.96 -8.62 -24.04
CA ILE A 32 9.14 -8.60 -24.90
C ILE A 32 10.31 -7.85 -24.23
N GLN A 33 10.05 -6.68 -23.67
CA GLN A 33 11.07 -5.77 -23.15
C GLN A 33 11.17 -5.80 -21.61
N GLY A 34 10.16 -6.39 -20.93
CA GLY A 34 10.16 -6.56 -19.48
C GLY A 34 9.55 -5.38 -18.69
N PRO A 35 9.53 -5.50 -17.34
CA PRO A 35 8.78 -4.58 -16.48
C PRO A 35 9.30 -3.14 -16.48
N ARG A 36 10.62 -2.93 -16.64
CA ARG A 36 11.18 -1.56 -16.68
C ARG A 36 10.73 -0.79 -17.91
N ALA A 37 10.71 -1.43 -19.07
CA ALA A 37 10.30 -0.81 -20.31
C ALA A 37 8.82 -0.40 -20.27
N VAL A 38 7.93 -1.27 -19.76
CA VAL A 38 6.51 -0.94 -19.63
C VAL A 38 6.25 0.17 -18.62
N GLN A 39 7.03 0.24 -17.54
CA GLN A 39 6.94 1.36 -16.59
C GLN A 39 7.25 2.69 -17.25
N GLN A 40 8.37 2.76 -17.97
CA GLN A 40 8.76 3.96 -18.72
C GLN A 40 7.74 4.34 -19.79
N HIS A 41 7.27 3.36 -20.56
CA HIS A 41 6.28 3.56 -21.60
C HIS A 41 4.98 4.15 -21.02
N LEU A 42 4.41 3.54 -19.97
CA LEU A 42 3.19 4.02 -19.34
C LEU A 42 3.32 5.43 -18.75
N VAL A 43 4.44 5.71 -18.08
CA VAL A 43 4.70 7.06 -17.55
C VAL A 43 4.80 8.08 -18.67
N SER A 44 5.51 7.75 -19.75
CA SER A 44 5.65 8.65 -20.91
C SER A 44 4.33 8.96 -21.58
N GLU A 45 3.52 7.93 -21.87
CA GLU A 45 2.21 8.08 -22.51
C GLU A 45 1.24 8.93 -21.67
N VAL A 46 1.17 8.68 -20.36
CA VAL A 46 0.33 9.46 -19.46
C VAL A 46 0.81 10.91 -19.36
N GLN A 47 2.11 11.12 -19.26
CA GLN A 47 2.71 12.46 -19.20
C GLN A 47 2.48 13.25 -20.49
N GLU A 48 2.54 12.60 -21.64
CA GLU A 48 2.28 13.24 -22.94
C GLU A 48 0.86 13.80 -22.99
N VAL A 49 -0.13 13.02 -22.54
CA VAL A 49 -1.53 13.48 -22.46
C VAL A 49 -1.68 14.68 -21.52
N TYR A 50 -1.07 14.66 -20.34
CA TYR A 50 -1.17 15.79 -19.40
C TYR A 50 -0.44 17.03 -19.94
N LYS A 51 0.75 16.87 -20.50
CA LYS A 51 1.52 17.97 -21.12
C LYS A 51 0.80 18.60 -22.29
N SER A 52 0.12 17.80 -23.14
CA SER A 52 -0.68 18.32 -24.25
C SER A 52 -1.85 19.20 -23.80
N GLN A 53 -2.33 19.00 -22.56
CA GLN A 53 -3.36 19.81 -21.93
C GLN A 53 -2.80 20.96 -21.07
N GLY A 54 -1.48 21.16 -21.07
CA GLY A 54 -0.82 22.22 -20.30
C GLY A 54 -0.71 21.94 -18.80
N VAL A 55 -0.97 20.69 -18.37
CA VAL A 55 -0.88 20.28 -16.95
C VAL A 55 0.49 19.68 -16.67
N SER A 56 1.20 20.22 -15.67
CA SER A 56 2.49 19.72 -15.22
C SER A 56 2.29 18.84 -13.98
N ILE A 57 2.61 17.55 -14.09
CA ILE A 57 2.56 16.57 -13.00
C ILE A 57 3.93 15.94 -12.87
N HIS A 58 4.41 15.75 -11.65
CA HIS A 58 5.67 15.06 -11.41
C HIS A 58 5.50 13.54 -11.63
N ASP A 59 6.46 12.93 -12.32
CA ASP A 59 6.43 11.51 -12.73
C ASP A 59 6.17 10.53 -11.56
N LYS A 60 6.68 10.83 -10.35
CA LYS A 60 6.50 9.99 -9.16
C LYS A 60 5.05 9.61 -8.86
N HIS A 61 4.08 10.50 -9.16
CA HIS A 61 2.67 10.23 -8.90
C HIS A 61 2.12 9.14 -9.83
N ILE A 62 2.56 9.16 -11.10
CA ILE A 62 2.20 8.14 -12.09
C ILE A 62 2.96 6.85 -11.81
N GLU A 63 4.26 6.95 -11.49
CA GLU A 63 5.12 5.78 -11.16
C GLU A 63 4.56 4.96 -9.99
N ILE A 64 4.03 5.61 -8.95
CA ILE A 64 3.40 4.92 -7.82
C ILE A 64 2.20 4.09 -8.29
N ILE A 65 1.37 4.63 -9.18
CA ILE A 65 0.21 3.92 -9.74
C ILE A 65 0.68 2.75 -10.61
N VAL A 66 1.61 2.97 -11.51
CA VAL A 66 2.16 1.93 -12.40
C VAL A 66 2.82 0.81 -11.59
N ARG A 67 3.52 1.14 -10.50
CA ARG A 67 4.08 0.15 -9.57
C ARG A 67 2.99 -0.76 -8.98
N GLN A 68 1.82 -0.22 -8.61
CA GLN A 68 0.71 -1.03 -8.13
C GLN A 68 0.10 -1.91 -9.21
N MET A 69 0.05 -1.45 -10.46
CA MET A 69 -0.43 -2.23 -11.61
C MET A 69 0.48 -3.44 -11.92
N LEU A 70 1.76 -3.37 -11.59
CA LEU A 70 2.78 -4.42 -11.82
C LEU A 70 3.13 -5.22 -10.56
N LYS A 71 2.38 -5.06 -9.48
CA LYS A 71 2.67 -5.70 -8.18
C LYS A 71 2.47 -7.22 -8.20
N ARG A 72 1.68 -7.75 -9.13
CA ARG A 72 1.25 -9.15 -9.17
C ARG A 72 2.08 -10.00 -10.14
N VAL A 73 2.26 -11.25 -9.73
CA VAL A 73 2.92 -12.30 -10.51
C VAL A 73 1.92 -13.42 -10.69
N ASN A 74 1.77 -13.92 -11.92
CA ASN A 74 1.02 -15.15 -12.23
C ASN A 74 1.96 -16.34 -12.15
N ILE A 75 1.60 -17.35 -11.37
CA ILE A 75 2.37 -18.56 -11.18
C ILE A 75 2.20 -19.46 -12.42
N LEU A 76 3.30 -19.87 -13.02
CA LEU A 76 3.32 -20.80 -14.15
C LEU A 76 3.55 -22.23 -13.68
N GLU A 77 4.54 -22.42 -12.80
CA GLU A 77 4.93 -23.70 -12.23
C GLU A 77 5.08 -23.55 -10.72
N SER A 78 4.52 -24.48 -9.97
CA SER A 78 4.54 -24.44 -8.50
C SER A 78 5.89 -24.80 -7.89
N GLY A 79 6.72 -25.61 -8.58
CA GLY A 79 7.89 -26.21 -7.93
C GLY A 79 7.52 -26.95 -6.65
N ASP A 80 8.33 -26.81 -5.62
CA ASP A 80 8.09 -27.37 -4.27
C ASP A 80 7.38 -26.38 -3.32
N THR A 81 6.70 -25.36 -3.90
CA THR A 81 5.96 -24.37 -3.12
C THR A 81 4.48 -24.74 -2.96
N GLU A 82 3.81 -24.11 -2.00
CA GLU A 82 2.35 -24.23 -1.78
C GLU A 82 1.51 -23.45 -2.81
N LEU A 83 2.16 -22.75 -3.76
CA LEU A 83 1.49 -21.91 -4.74
C LEU A 83 0.86 -22.74 -5.85
N LEU A 84 -0.33 -22.33 -6.29
CA LEU A 84 -1.03 -23.05 -7.36
C LEU A 84 -0.72 -22.43 -8.74
N PRO A 85 -0.55 -23.25 -9.80
CA PRO A 85 -0.44 -22.76 -11.17
C PRO A 85 -1.66 -21.92 -11.56
N GLY A 86 -1.43 -20.75 -12.17
CA GLY A 86 -2.48 -19.81 -12.53
C GLY A 86 -2.91 -18.84 -11.42
N GLU A 87 -2.44 -19.03 -10.20
CA GLU A 87 -2.69 -18.12 -9.09
C GLU A 87 -1.94 -16.78 -9.27
N MET A 88 -2.60 -15.68 -8.89
CA MET A 88 -1.99 -14.34 -8.87
C MET A 88 -1.56 -13.97 -7.47
N VAL A 89 -0.25 -13.93 -7.24
CA VAL A 89 0.36 -13.64 -5.94
C VAL A 89 1.08 -12.30 -5.97
N GLU A 90 1.16 -11.60 -4.83
CA GLU A 90 1.99 -10.40 -4.74
C GLU A 90 3.48 -10.74 -4.86
N ARG A 91 4.21 -9.95 -5.64
CA ARG A 91 5.63 -10.17 -5.91
C ARG A 91 6.49 -10.31 -4.64
N PRO A 92 6.35 -9.48 -3.59
CA PRO A 92 7.14 -9.65 -2.37
C PRO A 92 6.88 -11.00 -1.68
N LYS A 93 5.62 -11.45 -1.64
CA LYS A 93 5.24 -12.74 -1.06
C LYS A 93 5.79 -13.90 -1.87
N PHE A 94 5.69 -13.83 -3.21
CA PHE A 94 6.29 -14.80 -4.12
C PHE A 94 7.81 -14.93 -3.93
N GLU A 95 8.52 -13.80 -3.85
CA GLU A 95 9.97 -13.79 -3.62
C GLU A 95 10.33 -14.34 -2.23
N GLN A 96 9.52 -14.06 -1.20
CA GLN A 96 9.73 -14.58 0.15
C GLN A 96 9.57 -16.11 0.22
N ILE A 97 8.49 -16.63 -0.40
CA ILE A 97 8.24 -18.08 -0.46
C ILE A 97 9.38 -18.78 -1.19
N ASN A 98 9.78 -18.26 -2.36
CA ASN A 98 10.87 -18.85 -3.12
C ASN A 98 12.21 -18.83 -2.36
N ARG A 99 12.52 -17.74 -1.63
CA ARG A 99 13.72 -17.69 -0.78
C ARG A 99 13.71 -18.79 0.28
N ARG A 100 12.55 -19.02 0.93
CA ARG A 100 12.41 -20.10 1.93
C ARG A 100 12.68 -21.45 1.31
N VAL A 101 12.00 -21.77 0.19
CA VAL A 101 12.15 -23.08 -0.48
C VAL A 101 13.57 -23.31 -0.98
N VAL A 102 14.20 -22.29 -1.56
CA VAL A 102 15.63 -22.39 -1.96
C VAL A 102 16.54 -22.61 -0.77
N SER A 103 16.30 -21.98 0.39
CA SER A 103 17.08 -22.21 1.61
C SER A 103 16.92 -23.62 2.17
N GLU A 104 15.79 -24.27 1.91
CA GLU A 104 15.49 -25.66 2.26
C GLU A 104 16.00 -26.67 1.21
N GLY A 105 16.58 -26.18 0.10
CA GLY A 105 17.13 -27.02 -0.98
C GLY A 105 16.09 -27.51 -2.01
N GLY A 106 14.87 -26.95 -1.98
CA GLY A 106 13.79 -27.27 -2.91
C GLY A 106 13.83 -26.44 -4.20
N GLN A 107 12.96 -26.78 -5.15
CA GLN A 107 12.77 -26.05 -6.41
C GLN A 107 11.82 -24.84 -6.20
N PRO A 108 12.25 -23.61 -6.56
CA PRO A 108 11.39 -22.44 -6.48
C PRO A 108 10.27 -22.47 -7.52
N ALA A 109 9.15 -21.83 -7.22
CA ALA A 109 8.07 -21.61 -8.19
C ALA A 109 8.52 -20.66 -9.31
N ALA A 110 8.09 -20.95 -10.53
CA ALA A 110 8.26 -20.06 -11.68
C ALA A 110 7.03 -19.18 -11.86
N GLY A 111 7.23 -17.87 -12.01
CA GLY A 111 6.15 -16.91 -12.16
C GLY A 111 6.47 -15.82 -13.19
N ARG A 112 5.42 -15.26 -13.77
CA ARG A 112 5.51 -14.20 -14.77
C ARG A 112 4.84 -12.92 -14.24
N PRO A 113 5.48 -11.74 -14.31
CA PRO A 113 4.86 -10.50 -13.96
C PRO A 113 3.65 -10.20 -14.85
N VAL A 114 2.57 -9.70 -14.27
CA VAL A 114 1.32 -9.37 -14.96
C VAL A 114 1.04 -7.88 -14.80
N LEU A 115 0.63 -7.24 -15.88
CA LEU A 115 0.12 -5.88 -15.88
C LEU A 115 -1.39 -5.93 -15.68
N LEU A 116 -1.88 -5.33 -14.60
CA LEU A 116 -3.30 -5.20 -14.31
C LEU A 116 -3.75 -3.76 -14.58
N GLY A 117 -4.97 -3.61 -15.10
CA GLY A 117 -5.61 -2.29 -15.16
C GLY A 117 -5.82 -1.71 -13.76
N ILE A 118 -5.96 -0.38 -13.64
CA ILE A 118 -6.06 0.36 -12.37
C ILE A 118 -7.16 -0.22 -11.47
N THR A 119 -8.36 -0.40 -12.02
CA THR A 119 -9.50 -0.96 -11.28
C THR A 119 -9.23 -2.38 -10.78
N LYS A 120 -8.69 -3.24 -11.66
CA LYS A 120 -8.40 -4.64 -11.34
C LYS A 120 -7.28 -4.75 -10.30
N ALA A 121 -6.25 -3.89 -10.40
CA ALA A 121 -5.18 -3.82 -9.41
C ALA A 121 -5.71 -3.38 -8.03
N SER A 122 -6.65 -2.45 -7.99
CA SER A 122 -7.26 -1.96 -6.74
C SER A 122 -8.17 -3.00 -6.07
N LEU A 123 -8.87 -3.84 -6.83
CA LEU A 123 -9.70 -4.92 -6.30
C LEU A 123 -8.89 -6.17 -5.91
N ALA A 124 -7.73 -6.37 -6.53
CA ALA A 124 -6.85 -7.50 -6.26
C ALA A 124 -5.91 -7.28 -5.06
N THR A 125 -6.25 -6.41 -4.11
CA THR A 125 -5.45 -6.18 -2.89
C THR A 125 -5.67 -7.29 -1.87
N GLU A 126 -4.70 -7.50 -0.96
CA GLU A 126 -4.86 -8.46 0.14
C GLU A 126 -5.90 -8.00 1.16
N SER A 127 -6.05 -6.68 1.35
CA SER A 127 -7.06 -6.09 2.21
C SER A 127 -8.42 -6.10 1.53
N TRP A 128 -9.31 -6.98 1.97
CA TRP A 128 -10.68 -7.04 1.47
C TRP A 128 -11.52 -5.85 1.92
N LEU A 129 -11.23 -5.22 3.07
CA LEU A 129 -11.87 -3.97 3.50
C LEU A 129 -11.57 -2.83 2.53
N SER A 130 -10.32 -2.70 2.13
CA SER A 130 -9.90 -1.70 1.14
C SER A 130 -10.58 -1.93 -0.21
N ALA A 131 -10.63 -3.17 -0.69
CA ALA A 131 -11.30 -3.54 -1.94
C ALA A 131 -12.81 -3.26 -1.89
N ALA A 132 -13.49 -3.68 -0.82
CA ALA A 132 -14.93 -3.48 -0.63
C ALA A 132 -15.33 -2.00 -0.59
N SER A 133 -14.47 -1.15 -0.02
CA SER A 133 -14.72 0.30 0.03
C SER A 133 -14.55 1.01 -1.32
N PHE A 134 -13.95 0.35 -2.29
CA PHE A 134 -13.68 0.94 -3.60
C PHE A 134 -14.78 0.61 -4.61
N GLN A 135 -15.06 -0.67 -4.85
CA GLN A 135 -16.04 -1.13 -5.83
C GLN A 135 -16.52 -2.55 -5.50
N GLU A 136 -17.67 -2.96 -6.04
CA GLU A 136 -18.21 -4.32 -5.89
C GLU A 136 -18.36 -4.77 -4.42
N THR A 137 -18.82 -3.86 -3.55
CA THR A 137 -18.86 -4.04 -2.09
C THR A 137 -19.50 -5.36 -1.69
N THR A 138 -20.70 -5.65 -2.19
CA THR A 138 -21.44 -6.86 -1.82
C THR A 138 -20.71 -8.13 -2.24
N ARG A 139 -20.17 -8.15 -3.45
CA ARG A 139 -19.42 -9.31 -3.97
C ARG A 139 -18.17 -9.58 -3.15
N VAL A 140 -17.36 -8.54 -2.90
CA VAL A 140 -16.13 -8.66 -2.12
C VAL A 140 -16.43 -9.14 -0.70
N LEU A 141 -17.43 -8.57 -0.03
CA LEU A 141 -17.81 -8.98 1.32
C LEU A 141 -18.29 -10.42 1.36
N THR A 142 -19.14 -10.83 0.40
CA THR A 142 -19.67 -12.19 0.34
C THR A 142 -18.57 -13.21 0.11
N GLU A 143 -17.70 -13.00 -0.87
CA GLU A 143 -16.59 -13.92 -1.18
C GLU A 143 -15.64 -14.06 0.02
N ASN A 144 -15.27 -12.96 0.68
CA ASN A 144 -14.37 -13.02 1.82
C ASN A 144 -15.03 -13.63 3.07
N ALA A 145 -16.34 -13.43 3.27
CA ALA A 145 -17.10 -14.06 4.33
C ALA A 145 -17.18 -15.59 4.13
N ILE A 146 -17.44 -16.05 2.91
CA ILE A 146 -17.48 -17.49 2.57
C ILE A 146 -16.12 -18.14 2.85
N HIS A 147 -15.03 -17.44 2.52
CA HIS A 147 -13.67 -17.95 2.74
C HIS A 147 -13.15 -17.72 4.16
N GLY A 148 -13.89 -17.06 5.03
CA GLY A 148 -13.45 -16.74 6.40
C GLY A 148 -12.16 -15.93 6.46
N LYS A 149 -11.92 -15.06 5.48
CA LYS A 149 -10.66 -14.28 5.39
C LYS A 149 -10.58 -13.21 6.46
N SER A 150 -9.43 -13.11 7.12
CA SER A 150 -9.07 -12.03 8.03
C SER A 150 -8.29 -10.94 7.29
N ASP A 151 -8.57 -9.67 7.60
CA ASP A 151 -7.82 -8.52 7.07
C ASP A 151 -6.68 -8.17 8.03
N PRO A 152 -5.43 -8.10 7.56
CA PRO A 152 -4.27 -7.81 8.42
C PRO A 152 -4.17 -6.34 8.88
N LEU A 153 -5.01 -5.44 8.36
CA LEU A 153 -5.05 -4.02 8.70
C LEU A 153 -3.71 -3.28 8.54
N LEU A 154 -2.96 -3.61 7.52
CA LEU A 154 -1.63 -3.04 7.26
C LEU A 154 -1.67 -1.70 6.52
N GLY A 155 -2.74 -1.41 5.79
CA GLY A 155 -2.87 -0.19 5.01
C GLY A 155 -3.52 0.96 5.80
N LEU A 156 -3.65 2.11 5.15
CA LEU A 156 -4.26 3.29 5.75
C LEU A 156 -5.78 3.21 5.76
N LYS A 157 -6.37 2.81 4.63
CA LYS A 157 -7.81 2.85 4.40
C LYS A 157 -8.59 1.95 5.35
N GLU A 158 -8.16 0.71 5.54
CA GLU A 158 -8.79 -0.25 6.44
C GLU A 158 -8.77 0.21 7.90
N ASN A 159 -7.66 0.81 8.34
CA ASN A 159 -7.57 1.36 9.69
C ASN A 159 -8.50 2.57 9.89
N VAL A 160 -8.59 3.45 8.87
CA VAL A 160 -9.52 4.58 8.89
C VAL A 160 -10.98 4.11 8.96
N ILE A 161 -11.35 3.09 8.18
CA ILE A 161 -12.72 2.53 8.17
C ILE A 161 -13.11 2.00 9.57
N ILE A 162 -12.18 1.33 10.26
CA ILE A 162 -12.43 0.75 11.59
C ILE A 162 -12.30 1.80 12.72
N GLY A 163 -11.78 2.99 12.42
CA GLY A 163 -11.54 4.04 13.43
C GLY A 163 -10.26 3.83 14.25
N LYS A 164 -9.33 3.00 13.78
CA LYS A 164 -8.01 2.85 14.41
C LYS A 164 -7.02 3.90 13.90
N LEU A 165 -5.96 4.13 14.69
CA LEU A 165 -4.85 4.96 14.24
C LEU A 165 -4.20 4.33 13.00
N ILE A 166 -3.94 5.15 11.99
CA ILE A 166 -3.25 4.71 10.77
C ILE A 166 -1.79 4.32 11.08
N PRO A 167 -1.22 3.32 10.39
CA PRO A 167 0.17 2.92 10.58
C PRO A 167 1.15 3.90 9.88
N ALA A 168 0.96 5.21 10.12
CA ALA A 168 1.77 6.29 9.59
C ALA A 168 1.77 7.48 10.55
N GLY A 169 2.81 8.31 10.49
CA GLY A 169 2.97 9.46 11.36
C GLY A 169 2.94 9.07 12.84
N THR A 170 2.13 9.74 13.65
CA THR A 170 2.00 9.48 15.10
C THR A 170 1.37 8.13 15.44
N GLY A 171 0.73 7.45 14.49
CA GLY A 171 0.17 6.11 14.67
C GLY A 171 1.21 4.98 14.63
N ILE A 172 2.46 5.26 14.28
CA ILE A 172 3.54 4.29 14.27
C ILE A 172 3.88 3.88 15.72
N PRO A 173 4.07 2.56 16.01
CA PRO A 173 4.34 2.08 17.37
C PRO A 173 5.50 2.77 18.08
N GLN A 174 6.51 3.21 17.34
CA GLN A 174 7.66 3.95 17.88
C GLN A 174 7.26 5.24 18.62
N TYR A 175 6.26 5.94 18.12
CA TYR A 175 5.79 7.20 18.73
C TYR A 175 4.87 6.96 19.94
N ARG A 176 4.25 5.79 20.06
CA ARG A 176 3.40 5.46 21.22
C ARG A 176 4.23 5.23 22.49
N ASN A 177 5.47 4.80 22.34
CA ASN A 177 6.36 4.49 23.45
C ASN A 177 7.27 5.67 23.83
N VAL A 178 7.15 6.82 23.15
CA VAL A 178 7.92 8.03 23.47
C VAL A 178 7.20 8.78 24.59
N ARG A 179 7.84 8.86 25.76
CA ARG A 179 7.44 9.77 26.83
C ARG A 179 8.16 11.09 26.62
N VAL A 180 7.40 12.17 26.56
CA VAL A 180 7.95 13.52 26.52
C VAL A 180 8.12 13.99 27.96
N GLU A 181 9.36 14.12 28.40
CA GLU A 181 9.68 14.72 29.70
C GLU A 181 10.20 16.15 29.46
N PRO A 182 9.72 17.13 30.19
CA PRO A 182 10.27 18.48 30.12
C PRO A 182 11.74 18.48 30.59
N THR A 183 12.60 19.23 29.90
CA THR A 183 13.99 19.42 30.33
C THR A 183 14.03 20.12 31.71
N GLU A 184 15.12 19.98 32.47
CA GLU A 184 15.27 20.61 33.79
C GLU A 184 15.10 22.15 33.69
N GLU A 185 15.56 22.73 32.61
CA GLU A 185 15.38 24.19 32.34
C GLU A 185 13.89 24.53 32.10
N ALA A 186 13.15 23.71 31.39
CA ALA A 186 11.72 23.90 31.16
C ALA A 186 10.92 23.71 32.45
N LYS A 187 11.29 22.70 33.28
CA LYS A 187 10.72 22.54 34.63
C LYS A 187 10.98 23.75 35.49
N ALA A 188 12.23 24.23 35.56
CA ALA A 188 12.58 25.41 36.32
C ALA A 188 11.82 26.65 35.86
N SER A 189 11.63 26.85 34.56
CA SER A 189 10.84 27.97 34.01
C SER A 189 9.35 27.84 34.32
N MET A 190 8.78 26.67 34.33
CA MET A 190 7.39 26.41 34.71
C MET A 190 7.14 26.71 36.19
N TYR A 191 8.09 26.32 37.06
CA TYR A 191 7.99 26.59 38.50
C TYR A 191 8.33 28.05 38.86
N SER A 192 9.13 28.74 38.05
CA SER A 192 9.45 30.17 38.29
C SER A 192 8.33 31.15 37.89
N VAL A 193 7.44 30.72 36.96
CA VAL A 193 6.27 31.53 36.54
C VAL A 193 5.08 31.35 37.49
N SER A 194 5.07 30.28 38.27
CA SER A 194 4.04 30.01 39.27
C SER A 194 4.40 30.69 40.59
N GLY A 195 4.24 32.01 40.65
CA GLY A 195 4.22 32.77 41.92
C GLY A 195 2.94 32.48 42.71
N TYR A 196 2.68 31.24 42.97
CA TYR A 196 1.69 30.82 43.96
C TYR A 196 2.41 30.53 45.28
N GLU A 197 2.10 31.35 46.29
CA GLU A 197 2.34 31.05 47.69
C GLU A 197 1.99 29.59 47.98
N GLU A 198 2.86 28.88 48.68
CA GLU A 198 2.59 27.53 49.16
C GLU A 198 1.25 27.50 49.88
N PRO A 199 0.27 26.72 49.46
CA PRO A 199 -0.87 26.44 50.33
C PRO A 199 -0.36 25.52 51.42
N SER A 200 -0.31 26.07 52.64
CA SER A 200 -0.10 25.33 53.88
C SER A 200 -0.78 23.97 53.86
N GLU A 201 0.00 22.94 54.17
CA GLU A 201 -0.39 21.62 54.69
C GLU A 201 -1.87 21.25 54.52
N TYR A 202 -2.27 20.77 53.34
CA TYR A 202 -3.43 19.88 53.26
C TYR A 202 -2.92 18.46 53.22
N THR A 203 -2.94 17.83 54.39
CA THR A 203 -2.84 16.38 54.56
C THR A 203 -3.90 15.71 53.68
N PHE A 204 -3.48 15.18 52.56
CA PHE A 204 -4.33 14.32 51.75
C PHE A 204 -4.53 13.00 52.52
N GLY A 205 -5.73 12.83 53.06
CA GLY A 205 -6.13 11.62 53.73
C GLY A 205 -5.92 10.42 52.80
N GLN A 206 -5.37 9.37 53.38
CA GLN A 206 -5.34 8.03 52.80
C GLN A 206 -6.77 7.59 52.49
N GLY A 207 -7.27 7.90 51.29
CA GLY A 207 -8.41 7.27 50.69
C GLY A 207 -7.92 6.22 49.72
N SER A 208 -8.18 4.95 50.02
CA SER A 208 -8.01 3.85 49.12
C SER A 208 -8.92 4.01 47.91
N GLY A 209 -8.46 4.81 46.93
CA GLY A 209 -9.15 4.94 45.65
C GLY A 209 -8.74 3.78 44.74
N GLU A 210 -9.54 2.75 44.65
CA GLU A 210 -9.52 1.82 43.54
C GLU A 210 -9.68 2.60 42.25
N ALA A 211 -8.77 2.36 41.30
CA ALA A 211 -8.88 2.92 39.95
C ALA A 211 -10.15 2.39 39.30
N VAL A 212 -11.14 3.24 39.08
CA VAL A 212 -12.37 2.89 38.37
C VAL A 212 -12.00 2.66 36.91
N PRO A 213 -12.34 1.50 36.32
CA PRO A 213 -12.10 1.24 34.89
C PRO A 213 -12.86 2.27 34.04
N LEU A 214 -12.26 2.70 32.94
CA LEU A 214 -12.83 3.68 31.99
C LEU A 214 -14.20 3.26 31.39
N GLU A 215 -14.63 2.02 31.60
CA GLU A 215 -15.90 1.46 31.15
C GLU A 215 -17.11 1.90 32.01
N GLU A 216 -16.88 2.45 33.19
CA GLU A 216 -17.93 2.97 34.10
C GLU A 216 -18.12 4.49 34.06
N TYR A 217 -17.42 5.19 33.16
CA TYR A 217 -17.64 6.61 32.99
C TYR A 217 -18.88 6.88 32.13
N ASP A 218 -19.99 7.22 32.79
CA ASP A 218 -21.19 7.75 32.15
C ASP A 218 -20.88 9.14 31.57
N PHE A 219 -20.60 9.20 30.29
CA PHE A 219 -20.56 10.44 29.52
C PHE A 219 -22.01 10.93 29.36
N GLY A 220 -22.50 11.69 30.32
CA GLY A 220 -23.80 12.32 30.29
C GLY A 220 -24.19 12.96 28.96
N PRO A 221 -25.37 13.49 28.74
CA PRO A 221 -26.10 13.59 27.47
C PRO A 221 -25.54 14.63 26.51
N TYR A 222 -24.41 14.35 25.87
CA TYR A 222 -23.90 15.06 24.68
C TYR A 222 -23.93 14.13 23.45
N ASN A 223 -25.14 13.61 23.16
CA ASN A 223 -25.47 13.05 21.87
C ASN A 223 -26.71 13.77 21.33
N ARG A 224 -26.47 14.80 20.56
CA ARG A 224 -27.37 15.25 19.49
C ARG A 224 -26.55 15.75 18.31
#